data_87b931655e404cf176d337127f91bc4c
#
_entry.id   87b931655e404cf176d337127f91bc4c
#
_cell.length_a   1.000
_cell.length_b   1.000
_cell.length_c   1.000
_cell.angle_alpha   90.00
_cell.angle_beta   90.00
_cell.angle_gamma   90.00
#
_symmetry.space_group_name_H-M   'P 1'
#
loop_
_entity.id
_entity.type
_entity.pdbx_description
1 polymer ?
#
loop_
_entity_poly.entity_id
_entity_poly.type
_entity_poly.pdbx_seq_one_letter_code
_entity_poly.pdbx_strand_id
1 'polypeptide(L)'
;MKKQKMFTKIAAFFAAVVMVVTSPCMAALAEELPYDTYNYDYRKNIVLTPAAYVPNGRTTGLSAGTTDFKEPQDLCVAPDGLVYVADTGNNRIVVLDESLNKVVRVIDSFRRDGADDTFNAPYGVCVSEKNELYVADSNNKRIVVLTPEGEFVKIVDNPQSEILEEGFDFVPLKVTVDYADRVYVIAKNAFEGILVFESSGDFTGYFGTIEVKITMWEKFWRRLASKEERSKQQLYIPTEFTGIDIDSDGFVYASNIDADGVQGVRRLNPRGEDVIQKGENENLGGDIVTGTYGTYSGASEFTDVVYRGHGIYSLLDRKRGRIFTYDKEGNLLYIFGGLGSQEGTFNTPVAIESIGDRIIVLDAYYGAILKFGETRYGSLINDAVALRYDGDETQAIDKWQEVLKLNEDNELANTGIGKAYLTAGDNKEAMKYLKLGMNRKYYSIAWKRYRNEVLTDSLGAVMSTVIVLIVVLVVYNKFFKEKLKKKRALKRANGKGGLA
;
A
#
# COMPACT_ATOMS: atom_id res chain seq x y z
N MET A 1 -54.80 40.15 -32.02
CA MET A 1 -54.53 38.88 -31.35
C MET A 1 -53.29 38.11 -31.85
N LYS A 2 -52.99 37.98 -33.15
CA LYS A 2 -51.81 37.22 -33.64
C LYS A 2 -50.44 37.88 -33.27
N LYS A 3 -50.30 39.21 -33.28
CA LYS A 3 -49.05 39.93 -32.93
C LYS A 3 -48.71 39.80 -31.43
N GLN A 4 -49.68 39.79 -30.54
CA GLN A 4 -49.50 39.70 -29.11
C GLN A 4 -48.99 38.31 -28.68
N LYS A 5 -49.51 37.23 -29.34
CA LYS A 5 -49.01 35.85 -29.09
C LYS A 5 -47.59 35.59 -29.62
N MET A 6 -47.16 36.35 -30.63
CA MET A 6 -45.80 36.28 -31.16
C MET A 6 -44.80 36.97 -30.19
N PHE A 7 -45.17 38.13 -29.64
CA PHE A 7 -44.32 38.82 -28.65
C PHE A 7 -44.15 38.07 -27.36
N THR A 8 -45.21 37.39 -26.86
CA THR A 8 -45.12 36.52 -25.68
C THR A 8 -44.23 35.31 -25.91
N LYS A 9 -44.23 34.72 -27.09
CA LYS A 9 -43.35 33.58 -27.42
C LYS A 9 -41.88 34.00 -27.57
N ILE A 10 -41.62 35.20 -28.13
CA ILE A 10 -40.27 35.74 -28.25
C ILE A 10 -39.75 36.17 -26.88
N ALA A 11 -40.56 36.79 -26.01
CA ALA A 11 -40.21 37.11 -24.65
C ALA A 11 -39.92 35.86 -23.79
N ALA A 12 -40.74 34.78 -23.97
CA ALA A 12 -40.52 33.51 -23.28
C ALA A 12 -39.26 32.79 -23.77
N PHE A 13 -38.93 32.89 -25.06
CA PHE A 13 -37.69 32.34 -25.61
C PHE A 13 -36.45 33.10 -25.10
N PHE A 14 -36.49 34.48 -25.07
CA PHE A 14 -35.43 35.26 -24.50
C PHE A 14 -35.28 35.04 -22.99
N ALA A 15 -36.35 34.89 -22.21
CA ALA A 15 -36.31 34.56 -20.80
C ALA A 15 -35.69 33.17 -20.55
N ALA A 16 -36.00 32.18 -21.38
CA ALA A 16 -35.41 30.84 -21.32
C ALA A 16 -33.91 30.85 -21.68
N VAL A 17 -33.51 31.63 -22.71
CA VAL A 17 -32.10 31.78 -23.10
C VAL A 17 -31.33 32.54 -22.03
N VAL A 18 -31.90 33.57 -21.38
CA VAL A 18 -31.27 34.27 -20.26
C VAL A 18 -31.15 33.36 -19.04
N MET A 19 -32.13 32.50 -18.72
CA MET A 19 -32.01 31.51 -17.65
C MET A 19 -30.94 30.47 -17.92
N VAL A 20 -30.69 30.06 -19.14
CA VAL A 20 -29.61 29.12 -19.51
C VAL A 20 -28.24 29.80 -19.43
N VAL A 21 -28.16 31.11 -19.74
CA VAL A 21 -26.91 31.87 -19.71
C VAL A 21 -26.58 32.37 -18.27
N THR A 22 -27.61 32.54 -17.42
CA THR A 22 -27.43 32.95 -16.01
C THR A 22 -27.56 31.81 -15.01
N SER A 23 -27.71 30.54 -15.46
CA SER A 23 -27.33 29.45 -14.58
C SER A 23 -25.86 29.66 -14.27
N PRO A 24 -25.48 30.03 -13.01
CA PRO A 24 -24.10 29.90 -12.65
C PRO A 24 -23.82 28.41 -12.86
N CYS A 25 -23.06 28.08 -13.86
CA CYS A 25 -22.22 26.91 -13.80
C CYS A 25 -21.38 27.18 -12.55
N MET A 26 -21.87 26.77 -11.39
CA MET A 26 -21.02 26.50 -10.26
C MET A 26 -20.15 25.31 -10.73
N ALA A 27 -19.19 25.60 -11.60
CA ALA A 27 -17.94 24.91 -11.49
C ALA A 27 -17.61 25.12 -10.00
N ALA A 28 -17.85 24.11 -9.16
CA ALA A 28 -17.14 24.02 -7.92
C ALA A 28 -15.70 24.25 -8.35
N LEU A 29 -15.12 25.39 -7.99
CA LEU A 29 -13.70 25.61 -8.05
C LEU A 29 -13.18 24.45 -7.22
N ALA A 30 -12.72 23.38 -7.90
CA ALA A 30 -11.97 22.34 -7.26
C ALA A 30 -10.83 23.13 -6.62
N GLU A 31 -10.84 23.18 -5.29
CA GLU A 31 -9.80 23.87 -4.53
C GLU A 31 -8.48 23.27 -5.02
N GLU A 32 -7.63 24.10 -5.62
CA GLU A 32 -6.41 23.62 -6.25
C GLU A 32 -5.54 23.07 -5.13
N LEU A 33 -5.29 21.75 -5.18
CA LEU A 33 -4.48 21.10 -4.15
C LEU A 33 -3.07 21.68 -4.14
N PRO A 34 -2.44 21.85 -2.98
CA PRO A 34 -1.08 22.40 -2.86
C PRO A 34 0.00 21.41 -3.35
N TYR A 35 -0.38 20.25 -3.86
CA TYR A 35 0.50 19.20 -4.37
C TYR A 35 -0.16 18.40 -5.48
N ASP A 36 0.66 17.82 -6.36
CA ASP A 36 0.19 16.89 -7.39
C ASP A 36 -0.16 15.53 -6.82
N THR A 37 -1.28 14.97 -7.29
CA THR A 37 -1.67 13.57 -7.05
C THR A 37 -1.40 12.76 -8.30
N TYR A 38 -0.74 11.64 -8.15
CA TYR A 38 -0.29 10.81 -9.27
C TYR A 38 -0.21 9.34 -8.88
N ASN A 39 -0.02 8.51 -9.90
CA ASN A 39 0.37 7.11 -9.79
C ASN A 39 1.44 6.81 -10.85
N TYR A 40 1.91 5.59 -10.93
CA TYR A 40 2.86 5.13 -11.95
C TYR A 40 2.17 4.21 -12.94
N ASP A 41 2.43 4.42 -14.23
CA ASP A 41 2.07 3.46 -15.27
C ASP A 41 2.98 2.23 -15.24
N TYR A 42 2.69 1.21 -16.03
CA TYR A 42 3.50 -0.01 -16.14
C TYR A 42 4.95 0.25 -16.63
N ARG A 43 5.23 1.41 -17.19
CA ARG A 43 6.57 1.85 -17.61
C ARG A 43 7.28 2.67 -16.53
N LYS A 44 6.65 2.85 -15.36
CA LYS A 44 7.13 3.69 -14.26
C LYS A 44 7.16 5.19 -14.58
N ASN A 45 6.35 5.66 -15.53
CA ASN A 45 6.12 7.07 -15.74
C ASN A 45 5.06 7.58 -14.77
N ILE A 46 5.21 8.82 -14.34
CA ILE A 46 4.22 9.52 -13.53
C ILE A 46 2.99 9.82 -14.38
N VAL A 47 1.82 9.44 -13.90
CA VAL A 47 0.51 9.73 -14.49
C VAL A 47 -0.33 10.46 -13.44
N LEU A 48 -0.78 11.67 -13.75
CA LEU A 48 -1.66 12.42 -12.85
C LEU A 48 -2.99 11.70 -12.68
N THR A 49 -3.49 11.68 -11.45
CA THR A 49 -4.73 11.00 -11.07
C THR A 49 -5.64 11.95 -10.29
N PRO A 50 -6.96 11.72 -10.25
CA PRO A 50 -7.81 12.38 -9.28
C PRO A 50 -7.28 12.14 -7.85
N ALA A 51 -7.47 13.12 -6.98
CA ALA A 51 -7.07 12.99 -5.58
C ALA A 51 -7.88 11.91 -4.88
N ALA A 52 -7.21 10.96 -4.21
CA ALA A 52 -7.86 9.98 -3.37
C ALA A 52 -8.18 10.54 -1.98
N TYR A 53 -7.35 11.45 -1.50
CA TYR A 53 -7.52 12.19 -0.25
C TYR A 53 -7.27 13.68 -0.47
N VAL A 54 -8.00 14.50 0.28
CA VAL A 54 -7.85 15.96 0.27
C VAL A 54 -7.67 16.48 1.69
N PRO A 55 -6.95 17.60 1.89
CA PRO A 55 -6.82 18.23 3.20
C PRO A 55 -8.19 18.53 3.82
N ASN A 56 -8.33 18.24 5.10
CA ASN A 56 -9.55 18.48 5.88
C ASN A 56 -9.21 19.12 7.23
N GLY A 57 -8.42 20.18 7.17
CA GLY A 57 -8.01 20.96 8.34
C GLY A 57 -6.88 20.33 9.16
N ARG A 58 -6.53 21.00 10.23
CA ARG A 58 -5.49 20.59 11.17
C ARG A 58 -5.94 20.83 12.61
N THR A 59 -5.36 20.07 13.54
CA THR A 59 -5.57 20.23 14.98
C THR A 59 -4.23 20.50 15.66
N THR A 60 -4.17 21.57 16.44
CA THR A 60 -3.05 21.89 17.35
C THR A 60 -3.49 21.69 18.80
N GLY A 61 -2.54 21.65 19.72
CA GLY A 61 -2.87 21.58 21.15
C GLY A 61 -3.80 22.70 21.58
N LEU A 62 -3.54 23.94 21.13
CA LEU A 62 -4.40 25.10 21.44
C LEU A 62 -5.81 24.93 20.87
N SER A 63 -5.96 24.48 19.63
CA SER A 63 -7.28 24.29 19.03
C SER A 63 -8.10 23.19 19.71
N ALA A 64 -7.42 22.20 20.32
CA ALA A 64 -8.03 21.10 21.05
C ALA A 64 -8.28 21.43 22.54
N GLY A 65 -7.83 22.57 23.05
CA GLY A 65 -8.08 23.04 24.41
C GLY A 65 -6.98 22.73 25.43
N THR A 66 -5.74 22.55 24.97
CA THR A 66 -4.54 22.46 25.83
C THR A 66 -3.45 23.41 25.33
N THR A 67 -2.24 23.35 25.87
CA THR A 67 -1.08 24.07 25.32
C THR A 67 -0.61 23.40 24.04
N ASP A 68 0.05 24.18 23.16
CA ASP A 68 0.55 23.65 21.88
C ASP A 68 1.45 22.43 22.09
N PHE A 69 1.37 21.52 21.13
CA PHE A 69 2.29 20.40 21.05
C PHE A 69 3.71 20.92 20.75
N LYS A 70 4.69 20.31 21.38
CA LYS A 70 6.10 20.64 21.19
C LYS A 70 6.85 19.42 20.72
N GLU A 71 7.35 19.46 19.48
CA GLU A 71 8.11 18.37 18.89
C GLU A 71 7.46 16.99 19.12
N PRO A 72 6.15 16.85 18.88
CA PRO A 72 5.47 15.56 19.07
C PRO A 72 6.04 14.53 18.09
N GLN A 73 6.15 13.25 18.50
CA GLN A 73 6.85 12.24 17.72
C GLN A 73 5.99 11.06 17.30
N ASP A 74 4.90 10.81 17.99
CA ASP A 74 4.03 9.68 17.69
C ASP A 74 2.57 9.95 18.01
N LEU A 75 1.69 9.21 17.35
CA LEU A 75 0.28 9.17 17.67
C LEU A 75 -0.27 7.76 17.44
N CYS A 76 -1.28 7.38 18.20
CA CYS A 76 -1.96 6.08 18.08
C CYS A 76 -3.46 6.27 18.24
N VAL A 77 -4.24 5.59 17.42
CA VAL A 77 -5.70 5.51 17.53
C VAL A 77 -6.07 4.26 18.33
N ALA A 78 -6.70 4.46 19.46
CA ALA A 78 -7.12 3.36 20.33
C ALA A 78 -8.39 2.66 19.81
N PRO A 79 -8.69 1.42 20.24
CA PRO A 79 -9.89 0.69 19.84
C PRO A 79 -11.21 1.42 20.21
N ASP A 80 -11.19 2.27 21.22
CA ASP A 80 -12.35 3.11 21.63
C ASP A 80 -12.49 4.42 20.82
N GLY A 81 -11.61 4.65 19.84
CA GLY A 81 -11.59 5.83 18.97
C GLY A 81 -10.86 7.04 19.55
N LEU A 82 -10.32 6.96 20.76
CA LEU A 82 -9.49 8.03 21.32
C LEU A 82 -8.11 8.06 20.63
N VAL A 83 -7.56 9.26 20.51
CA VAL A 83 -6.25 9.47 19.88
C VAL A 83 -5.24 9.92 20.92
N TYR A 84 -4.19 9.14 21.07
CA TYR A 84 -3.10 9.39 21.99
C TYR A 84 -1.92 10.01 21.23
N VAL A 85 -1.39 11.11 21.73
CA VAL A 85 -0.26 11.85 21.10
C VAL A 85 0.91 11.89 22.09
N ALA A 86 2.04 11.39 21.68
CA ALA A 86 3.30 11.57 22.39
C ALA A 86 3.83 12.99 22.18
N ASP A 87 3.50 13.91 23.08
CA ASP A 87 3.94 15.30 23.08
C ASP A 87 5.32 15.41 23.74
N THR A 88 6.30 14.93 23.02
CA THR A 88 7.65 14.59 23.45
C THR A 88 8.37 15.75 24.13
N GLY A 89 8.36 16.93 23.49
CA GLY A 89 9.03 18.12 24.02
C GLY A 89 8.35 18.73 25.25
N ASN A 90 7.11 18.30 25.56
CA ASN A 90 6.39 18.68 26.76
C ASN A 90 6.37 17.56 27.83
N ASN A 91 7.02 16.43 27.56
CA ASN A 91 7.12 15.27 28.47
C ASN A 91 5.73 14.74 28.90
N ARG A 92 4.77 14.63 27.99
CA ARG A 92 3.41 14.21 28.30
C ARG A 92 2.76 13.42 27.16
N ILE A 93 1.68 12.72 27.50
CA ILE A 93 0.76 12.13 26.52
C ILE A 93 -0.53 12.94 26.55
N VAL A 94 -1.01 13.37 25.37
CA VAL A 94 -2.28 14.07 25.22
C VAL A 94 -3.28 13.15 24.57
N VAL A 95 -4.44 12.99 25.20
CA VAL A 95 -5.53 12.15 24.71
C VAL A 95 -6.63 13.05 24.14
N LEU A 96 -6.95 12.85 22.86
CA LEU A 96 -7.95 13.58 22.10
C LEU A 96 -9.18 12.71 21.85
N ASP A 97 -10.32 13.35 21.63
CA ASP A 97 -11.52 12.68 21.12
C ASP A 97 -11.32 12.24 19.63
N GLU A 98 -12.15 11.33 19.14
CA GLU A 98 -12.16 10.84 17.75
C GLU A 98 -12.26 11.96 16.72
N SER A 99 -12.91 13.06 17.05
CA SER A 99 -13.04 14.23 16.16
C SER A 99 -11.78 15.09 16.11
N LEU A 100 -10.80 14.86 17.01
CA LEU A 100 -9.58 15.63 17.22
C LEU A 100 -9.83 17.09 17.62
N ASN A 101 -11.02 17.41 18.13
CA ASN A 101 -11.40 18.79 18.45
C ASN A 101 -11.30 19.09 19.94
N LYS A 102 -11.19 18.06 20.78
CA LYS A 102 -11.21 18.22 22.24
C LYS A 102 -10.19 17.31 22.92
N VAL A 103 -9.43 17.89 23.85
CA VAL A 103 -8.61 17.13 24.79
C VAL A 103 -9.54 16.45 25.81
N VAL A 104 -9.43 15.13 25.89
CA VAL A 104 -10.10 14.29 26.89
C VAL A 104 -9.29 14.24 28.17
N ARG A 105 -7.96 14.11 28.03
CA ARG A 105 -7.02 13.96 29.14
C ARG A 105 -5.61 14.38 28.74
N VAL A 106 -4.84 14.80 29.74
CA VAL A 106 -3.38 14.97 29.65
C VAL A 106 -2.76 14.10 30.74
N ILE A 107 -1.77 13.28 30.38
CA ILE A 107 -1.01 12.41 31.29
C ILE A 107 0.43 12.89 31.24
N ASP A 108 0.89 13.57 32.29
CA ASP A 108 2.26 14.08 32.45
C ASP A 108 3.01 13.39 33.59
N SER A 109 2.27 12.71 34.47
CA SER A 109 2.78 11.97 35.63
C SER A 109 1.88 10.78 35.94
N PHE A 110 2.42 9.83 36.68
CA PHE A 110 1.69 8.66 37.18
C PHE A 110 2.26 8.25 38.52
N ARG A 111 1.47 7.49 39.31
CA ARG A 111 1.90 7.04 40.62
C ARG A 111 2.47 5.62 40.56
N ARG A 112 3.73 5.47 41.01
CA ARG A 112 4.43 4.18 41.11
C ARG A 112 4.94 3.98 42.54
N ASP A 113 4.61 2.86 43.15
CA ASP A 113 5.10 2.47 44.49
C ASP A 113 4.88 3.56 45.57
N GLY A 114 3.80 4.34 45.40
CA GLY A 114 3.45 5.42 46.34
C GLY A 114 4.17 6.75 46.10
N ALA A 115 5.07 6.84 45.10
CA ALA A 115 5.73 8.06 44.65
C ALA A 115 5.23 8.51 43.27
N ASP A 116 5.29 9.81 43.01
CA ASP A 116 5.01 10.36 41.69
C ASP A 116 6.22 10.11 40.77
N ASP A 117 5.96 9.62 39.56
CA ASP A 117 6.93 9.38 38.49
C ASP A 117 6.48 10.14 37.24
N THR A 118 7.40 10.54 36.37
CA THR A 118 7.14 11.36 35.19
C THR A 118 7.80 10.80 33.95
N PHE A 119 7.30 11.18 32.77
CA PHE A 119 7.94 10.90 31.51
C PHE A 119 9.14 11.83 31.25
N ASN A 120 10.09 11.33 30.45
CA ASN A 120 11.22 12.11 29.96
C ASN A 120 11.40 11.82 28.45
N ALA A 121 10.93 12.75 27.63
CA ALA A 121 10.86 12.61 26.18
C ALA A 121 10.13 11.32 25.75
N PRO A 122 8.83 11.15 26.09
CA PRO A 122 8.04 10.03 25.58
C PRO A 122 7.97 10.15 24.06
N TYR A 123 8.46 9.12 23.33
CA TYR A 123 8.63 9.19 21.90
C TYR A 123 7.54 8.41 21.16
N GLY A 124 7.31 7.15 21.53
CA GLY A 124 6.32 6.27 20.93
C GLY A 124 5.13 6.01 21.85
N VAL A 125 3.97 5.78 21.27
CA VAL A 125 2.73 5.49 21.99
C VAL A 125 1.91 4.45 21.24
N CYS A 126 1.36 3.47 21.97
CA CYS A 126 0.43 2.48 21.44
C CYS A 126 -0.62 2.13 22.51
N VAL A 127 -1.83 1.82 22.06
CA VAL A 127 -2.90 1.30 22.94
C VAL A 127 -3.25 -0.11 22.48
N SER A 128 -3.18 -1.07 23.40
CA SER A 128 -3.51 -2.47 23.12
C SER A 128 -5.01 -2.69 22.94
N GLU A 129 -5.39 -3.84 22.41
CA GLU A 129 -6.80 -4.28 22.31
C GLU A 129 -7.49 -4.35 23.69
N LYS A 130 -6.73 -4.40 24.78
CA LYS A 130 -7.23 -4.35 26.16
C LYS A 130 -7.34 -2.93 26.70
N ASN A 131 -7.13 -1.93 25.87
CA ASN A 131 -7.06 -0.51 26.22
C ASN A 131 -5.92 -0.16 27.21
N GLU A 132 -4.84 -0.95 27.29
CA GLU A 132 -3.67 -0.55 28.04
C GLU A 132 -2.78 0.36 27.19
N LEU A 133 -2.33 1.47 27.76
CA LEU A 133 -1.48 2.47 27.13
C LEU A 133 0.00 2.11 27.36
N TYR A 134 0.71 1.88 26.25
CA TYR A 134 2.14 1.65 26.23
C TYR A 134 2.87 2.89 25.75
N VAL A 135 3.83 3.40 26.54
CA VAL A 135 4.58 4.63 26.28
C VAL A 135 6.07 4.32 26.22
N ALA A 136 6.70 4.58 25.09
CA ALA A 136 8.16 4.54 24.96
C ALA A 136 8.77 5.79 25.62
N ASP A 137 9.13 5.67 26.88
CA ASP A 137 9.72 6.72 27.71
C ASP A 137 11.24 6.76 27.48
N SER A 138 11.63 7.35 26.33
CA SER A 138 12.92 7.14 25.66
C SER A 138 14.12 7.53 26.52
N ASN A 139 14.11 8.73 27.12
CA ASN A 139 15.24 9.19 27.94
C ASN A 139 15.31 8.49 29.30
N ASN A 140 14.21 7.92 29.79
CA ASN A 140 14.19 7.06 30.96
C ASN A 140 14.48 5.59 30.62
N LYS A 141 14.67 5.25 29.31
CA LYS A 141 15.09 3.94 28.82
C LYS A 141 14.14 2.81 29.24
N ARG A 142 12.85 3.04 29.13
CA ARG A 142 11.81 2.11 29.56
C ARG A 142 10.55 2.22 28.71
N ILE A 143 9.71 1.19 28.73
CA ILE A 143 8.32 1.28 28.30
C ILE A 143 7.45 1.35 29.56
N VAL A 144 6.62 2.36 29.68
CA VAL A 144 5.66 2.51 30.78
C VAL A 144 4.30 2.02 30.28
N VAL A 145 3.67 1.14 31.07
CA VAL A 145 2.32 0.65 30.77
C VAL A 145 1.36 1.23 31.81
N LEU A 146 0.32 1.88 31.29
CA LEU A 146 -0.72 2.55 32.11
C LEU A 146 -2.10 2.04 31.71
N THR A 147 -3.07 2.21 32.61
CA THR A 147 -4.51 2.10 32.24
C THR A 147 -4.91 3.29 31.35
N PRO A 148 -6.08 3.25 30.69
CA PRO A 148 -6.62 4.40 29.96
C PRO A 148 -6.74 5.66 30.83
N GLU A 149 -6.95 5.50 32.13
CA GLU A 149 -7.05 6.59 33.12
C GLU A 149 -5.71 7.20 33.49
N GLY A 150 -4.58 6.55 33.12
CA GLY A 150 -3.23 6.97 33.45
C GLY A 150 -2.68 6.35 34.74
N GLU A 151 -3.32 5.29 35.26
CA GLU A 151 -2.85 4.56 36.43
C GLU A 151 -1.73 3.58 36.03
N PHE A 152 -0.71 3.46 36.87
CA PHE A 152 0.44 2.59 36.61
C PHE A 152 0.06 1.11 36.65
N VAL A 153 0.48 0.36 35.60
CA VAL A 153 0.33 -1.09 35.50
C VAL A 153 1.67 -1.78 35.66
N LYS A 154 2.64 -1.52 34.78
CA LYS A 154 3.97 -2.15 34.79
C LYS A 154 5.00 -1.32 34.02
N ILE A 155 6.28 -1.70 34.15
CA ILE A 155 7.36 -1.23 33.31
C ILE A 155 7.97 -2.43 32.56
N VAL A 156 8.28 -2.20 31.27
CA VAL A 156 9.24 -3.02 30.53
C VAL A 156 10.57 -2.28 30.57
N ASP A 157 11.50 -2.83 31.30
CA ASP A 157 12.77 -2.18 31.62
C ASP A 157 13.86 -2.53 30.59
N ASN A 158 15.02 -1.93 30.74
CA ASN A 158 16.19 -2.17 29.90
C ASN A 158 16.51 -3.68 29.85
N PRO A 159 16.47 -4.31 28.67
CA PRO A 159 16.63 -5.75 28.56
C PRO A 159 18.05 -6.19 28.97
N GLN A 160 18.15 -7.29 29.70
CA GLN A 160 19.39 -7.91 30.07
C GLN A 160 19.49 -9.28 29.41
N SER A 161 20.36 -9.42 28.42
CA SER A 161 20.51 -10.68 27.66
C SER A 161 21.87 -10.79 27.03
N GLU A 162 22.42 -12.01 26.94
CA GLU A 162 23.64 -12.31 26.20
C GLU A 162 23.53 -12.13 24.68
N ILE A 163 22.30 -12.01 24.17
CA ILE A 163 22.02 -11.78 22.74
C ILE A 163 22.26 -10.31 22.36
N LEU A 164 22.16 -9.41 23.34
CA LEU A 164 22.39 -7.97 23.14
C LEU A 164 23.88 -7.66 23.01
N GLU A 165 24.22 -6.69 22.18
CA GLU A 165 25.59 -6.21 22.08
C GLU A 165 26.08 -5.66 23.45
N GLU A 166 27.36 -5.86 23.75
CA GLU A 166 27.96 -5.33 24.98
C GLU A 166 27.85 -3.79 24.99
N GLY A 167 27.18 -3.25 26.00
CA GLY A 167 26.93 -1.81 26.12
C GLY A 167 25.72 -1.31 25.35
N PHE A 168 24.79 -2.20 24.91
CA PHE A 168 23.54 -1.80 24.29
C PHE A 168 22.79 -0.80 25.19
N ASP A 169 22.42 0.33 24.59
CA ASP A 169 21.70 1.42 25.25
C ASP A 169 20.23 1.41 24.80
N PHE A 170 19.34 0.92 25.67
CA PHE A 170 17.92 0.80 25.35
C PHE A 170 17.23 2.18 25.31
N VAL A 171 17.09 2.74 24.12
CA VAL A 171 16.34 3.98 23.87
C VAL A 171 15.15 3.64 23.00
N PRO A 172 13.98 3.31 23.59
CA PRO A 172 12.80 2.93 22.83
C PRO A 172 12.23 4.13 22.06
N LEU A 173 11.90 3.95 20.77
CA LEU A 173 11.37 4.99 19.90
C LEU A 173 9.92 4.73 19.49
N LYS A 174 9.60 3.50 19.10
CA LYS A 174 8.24 3.09 18.72
C LYS A 174 7.89 1.81 19.46
N VAL A 175 6.61 1.64 19.76
CA VAL A 175 6.09 0.46 20.42
C VAL A 175 4.78 0.04 19.79
N THR A 176 4.58 -1.26 19.61
CA THR A 176 3.27 -1.86 19.31
C THR A 176 3.10 -3.15 20.10
N VAL A 177 1.86 -3.63 20.20
CA VAL A 177 1.52 -4.78 21.04
C VAL A 177 0.56 -5.69 20.28
N ASP A 178 0.82 -6.99 20.31
CA ASP A 178 -0.08 -7.94 19.68
C ASP A 178 -1.21 -8.41 20.63
N TYR A 179 -2.12 -9.21 20.10
CA TYR A 179 -3.26 -9.76 20.88
C TYR A 179 -2.85 -10.66 22.06
N ALA A 180 -1.58 -11.14 22.09
CA ALA A 180 -1.02 -11.91 23.19
C ALA A 180 -0.26 -11.05 24.22
N ASP A 181 -0.34 -9.73 24.09
CA ASP A 181 0.37 -8.73 24.89
C ASP A 181 1.90 -8.82 24.77
N ARG A 182 2.43 -9.39 23.67
CA ARG A 182 3.84 -9.29 23.36
C ARG A 182 4.13 -7.90 22.87
N VAL A 183 5.21 -7.31 23.42
CA VAL A 183 5.58 -5.92 23.13
C VAL A 183 6.69 -5.90 22.11
N TYR A 184 6.46 -5.22 20.98
CA TYR A 184 7.42 -5.02 19.90
C TYR A 184 7.94 -3.60 19.98
N VAL A 185 9.26 -3.44 20.08
CA VAL A 185 9.90 -2.14 20.32
C VAL A 185 10.94 -1.86 19.24
N ILE A 186 10.81 -0.73 18.57
CA ILE A 186 11.88 -0.15 17.77
C ILE A 186 12.72 0.70 18.74
N ALA A 187 14.00 0.35 18.90
CA ALA A 187 14.93 1.10 19.73
C ALA A 187 16.05 1.71 18.86
N LYS A 188 16.58 2.82 19.31
CA LYS A 188 17.69 3.51 18.63
C LYS A 188 18.93 2.62 18.61
N ASN A 189 19.62 2.58 17.47
CA ASN A 189 20.80 1.77 17.23
C ASN A 189 20.56 0.24 17.34
N ALA A 190 19.31 -0.22 17.31
CA ALA A 190 18.97 -1.64 17.24
C ALA A 190 18.96 -2.10 15.78
N PHE A 191 20.12 -2.42 15.22
CA PHE A 191 20.27 -2.81 13.82
C PHE A 191 19.92 -4.28 13.56
N GLU A 192 19.87 -5.11 14.59
CA GLU A 192 19.55 -6.53 14.50
C GLU A 192 18.07 -6.78 14.17
N GLY A 193 17.20 -5.85 14.55
CA GLY A 193 15.78 -5.97 14.33
C GLY A 193 14.92 -5.26 15.39
N ILE A 194 13.65 -5.61 15.41
CA ILE A 194 12.67 -5.14 16.39
C ILE A 194 12.85 -5.95 17.66
N LEU A 195 12.97 -5.31 18.83
CA LEU A 195 13.04 -6.01 20.11
C LEU A 195 11.68 -6.56 20.48
N VAL A 196 11.63 -7.79 20.96
CA VAL A 196 10.38 -8.43 21.41
C VAL A 196 10.48 -8.79 22.88
N PHE A 197 9.43 -8.44 23.61
CA PHE A 197 9.26 -8.77 25.02
C PHE A 197 7.96 -9.56 25.20
N GLU A 198 7.96 -10.54 26.07
CA GLU A 198 6.75 -11.21 26.51
C GLU A 198 5.85 -10.27 27.33
N SER A 199 4.61 -10.69 27.54
CA SER A 199 3.67 -9.94 28.38
C SER A 199 4.16 -9.72 29.81
N SER A 200 5.10 -10.52 30.30
CA SER A 200 5.80 -10.33 31.59
C SER A 200 6.78 -9.17 31.59
N GLY A 201 7.22 -8.70 30.40
CA GLY A 201 8.29 -7.72 30.22
C GLY A 201 9.67 -8.35 29.98
N ASP A 202 9.77 -9.68 29.90
CA ASP A 202 11.01 -10.39 29.63
C ASP A 202 11.39 -10.30 28.15
N PHE A 203 12.63 -9.92 27.86
CA PHE A 203 13.15 -9.86 26.50
C PHE A 203 13.36 -11.26 25.92
N THR A 204 12.80 -11.51 24.72
CA THR A 204 12.89 -12.82 24.05
C THR A 204 13.84 -12.86 22.88
N GLY A 205 14.12 -11.72 22.25
CA GLY A 205 15.03 -11.64 21.11
C GLY A 205 14.65 -10.57 20.09
N TYR A 206 15.24 -10.67 18.90
CA TYR A 206 14.98 -9.79 17.78
C TYR A 206 14.00 -10.40 16.80
N PHE A 207 13.16 -9.56 16.22
CA PHE A 207 12.14 -9.91 15.25
C PHE A 207 12.37 -9.16 13.93
N GLY A 208 12.19 -9.83 12.81
CA GLY A 208 12.34 -9.22 11.49
C GLY A 208 13.79 -8.84 11.14
N THR A 209 14.76 -9.62 11.61
CA THR A 209 16.19 -9.39 11.36
C THR A 209 16.47 -9.08 9.89
N ILE A 210 17.18 -8.00 9.62
CA ILE A 210 17.54 -7.56 8.28
C ILE A 210 18.77 -8.36 7.82
N GLU A 211 18.55 -9.43 7.03
CA GLU A 211 19.64 -10.15 6.40
C GLU A 211 20.34 -9.29 5.35
N VAL A 212 21.60 -8.95 5.58
CA VAL A 212 22.45 -8.35 4.55
C VAL A 212 22.83 -9.40 3.54
N LYS A 213 22.16 -9.41 2.38
CA LYS A 213 22.47 -10.32 1.27
C LYS A 213 23.78 -9.88 0.59
N ILE A 214 24.90 -10.35 1.14
CA ILE A 214 26.20 -10.19 0.47
C ILE A 214 26.24 -11.14 -0.71
N THR A 215 26.32 -10.63 -1.93
CA THR A 215 26.40 -11.45 -3.14
C THR A 215 27.66 -12.30 -3.17
N MET A 216 27.63 -13.45 -3.85
CA MET A 216 28.82 -14.31 -4.01
C MET A 216 29.99 -13.56 -4.67
N TRP A 217 29.69 -12.57 -5.52
CA TRP A 217 30.65 -11.71 -6.17
C TRP A 217 31.32 -10.72 -5.20
N GLU A 218 30.57 -10.12 -4.29
CA GLU A 218 31.10 -9.28 -3.21
C GLU A 218 31.94 -10.07 -2.23
N LYS A 219 31.53 -11.31 -1.89
CA LYS A 219 32.35 -12.22 -1.06
C LYS A 219 33.68 -12.54 -1.74
N PHE A 220 33.68 -12.70 -3.06
CA PHE A 220 34.88 -12.95 -3.85
C PHE A 220 35.82 -11.74 -3.84
N TRP A 221 35.31 -10.53 -4.12
CA TRP A 221 36.09 -9.31 -4.09
C TRP A 221 36.60 -8.94 -2.71
N ARG A 222 35.82 -9.15 -1.66
CA ARG A 222 36.27 -8.98 -0.25
C ARG A 222 37.45 -9.90 0.12
N ARG A 223 37.54 -11.09 -0.47
CA ARG A 223 38.70 -11.98 -0.28
C ARG A 223 39.96 -11.47 -0.97
N LEU A 224 39.83 -10.75 -2.06
CA LEU A 224 40.97 -10.23 -2.85
C LEU A 224 41.39 -8.82 -2.42
N ALA A 225 40.52 -8.07 -1.73
CA ALA A 225 40.80 -6.72 -1.30
C ALA A 225 41.86 -6.67 -0.18
N SER A 226 42.75 -5.69 -0.24
CA SER A 226 43.75 -5.40 0.81
C SER A 226 43.09 -4.96 2.12
N LYS A 227 43.82 -4.99 3.25
CA LYS A 227 43.28 -4.50 4.52
C LYS A 227 42.86 -3.04 4.47
N GLU A 228 43.54 -2.20 3.70
CA GLU A 228 43.23 -0.78 3.52
C GLU A 228 41.99 -0.57 2.64
N GLU A 229 41.78 -1.41 1.62
CA GLU A 229 40.57 -1.38 0.81
C GLU A 229 39.36 -1.94 1.56
N ARG A 230 39.55 -2.94 2.42
CA ARG A 230 38.47 -3.44 3.30
C ARG A 230 37.98 -2.39 4.31
N SER A 231 38.89 -1.55 4.84
CA SER A 231 38.52 -0.48 5.77
C SER A 231 37.81 0.70 5.08
N LYS A 232 37.98 0.84 3.75
CA LYS A 232 37.27 1.84 2.93
C LYS A 232 35.99 1.33 2.30
N GLN A 233 35.77 0.01 2.29
CA GLN A 233 34.48 -0.55 1.89
C GLN A 233 33.47 -0.14 2.95
N GLN A 234 32.46 0.62 2.53
CA GLN A 234 31.32 0.96 3.37
C GLN A 234 30.86 -0.32 4.09
N LEU A 235 30.96 -0.33 5.40
CA LEU A 235 30.21 -1.27 6.22
C LEU A 235 28.75 -1.08 5.83
N TYR A 236 28.13 -2.11 5.28
CA TYR A 236 26.70 -2.14 5.11
C TYR A 236 26.13 -2.14 6.53
N ILE A 237 25.78 -0.94 7.00
CA ILE A 237 25.07 -0.80 8.27
C ILE A 237 23.64 -1.18 7.92
N PRO A 238 23.07 -2.21 8.55
CA PRO A 238 21.64 -2.51 8.41
C PRO A 238 20.85 -1.24 8.74
N THR A 239 19.81 -0.96 7.99
CA THR A 239 18.94 0.18 8.22
C THR A 239 18.06 -0.08 9.44
N GLU A 240 17.93 0.89 10.31
CA GLU A 240 17.00 0.83 11.45
C GLU A 240 15.56 0.84 10.96
N PHE A 241 14.68 0.15 11.65
CA PHE A 241 13.25 0.32 11.50
C PHE A 241 12.83 1.70 12.03
N THR A 242 11.82 2.29 11.40
CA THR A 242 11.37 3.67 11.70
C THR A 242 9.93 3.73 12.19
N GLY A 243 9.06 2.89 11.66
CA GLY A 243 7.65 2.79 12.03
C GLY A 243 7.22 1.34 12.13
N ILE A 244 6.20 1.09 12.92
CA ILE A 244 5.68 -0.25 13.18
C ILE A 244 4.18 -0.21 13.44
N ASP A 245 3.46 -1.13 12.81
CA ASP A 245 2.04 -1.37 13.07
C ASP A 245 1.73 -2.87 12.95
N ILE A 246 0.57 -3.30 13.46
CA ILE A 246 0.20 -4.72 13.48
C ILE A 246 -1.23 -4.91 12.98
N ASP A 247 -1.44 -5.93 12.12
CA ASP A 247 -2.79 -6.29 11.69
C ASP A 247 -3.48 -7.27 12.65
N SER A 248 -4.80 -7.44 12.47
CA SER A 248 -5.62 -8.34 13.30
C SER A 248 -5.20 -9.81 13.22
N ASP A 249 -4.43 -10.20 12.20
CA ASP A 249 -3.90 -11.55 12.03
C ASP A 249 -2.52 -11.72 12.70
N GLY A 250 -1.99 -10.66 13.32
CA GLY A 250 -0.70 -10.63 14.00
C GLY A 250 0.50 -10.51 13.06
N PHE A 251 0.31 -10.03 11.82
CA PHE A 251 1.42 -9.64 10.96
C PHE A 251 1.86 -8.22 11.30
N VAL A 252 3.15 -8.06 11.45
CA VAL A 252 3.77 -6.76 11.76
C VAL A 252 4.20 -6.08 10.47
N TYR A 253 3.69 -4.88 10.24
CA TYR A 253 4.18 -3.96 9.21
C TYR A 253 5.28 -3.12 9.80
N ALA A 254 6.42 -3.05 9.14
CA ALA A 254 7.54 -2.25 9.61
C ALA A 254 8.17 -1.47 8.46
N SER A 255 8.31 -0.16 8.64
CA SER A 255 8.98 0.72 7.68
C SER A 255 10.44 0.90 8.05
N ASN A 256 11.27 1.23 7.06
CA ASN A 256 12.66 1.61 7.26
C ASN A 256 13.12 2.61 6.19
N ILE A 257 14.29 3.22 6.40
CA ILE A 257 14.94 4.08 5.42
C ILE A 257 15.93 3.23 4.64
N ASP A 258 15.50 2.79 3.45
CA ASP A 258 16.34 2.04 2.53
C ASP A 258 16.82 2.95 1.40
N ALA A 259 18.11 3.18 1.32
CA ALA A 259 18.70 4.08 0.31
C ALA A 259 18.43 3.62 -1.13
N ASP A 260 18.31 2.31 -1.35
CA ASP A 260 18.03 1.71 -2.65
C ASP A 260 16.53 1.64 -2.95
N GLY A 261 15.67 1.87 -1.96
CA GLY A 261 14.21 1.85 -2.09
C GLY A 261 13.61 0.47 -2.39
N VAL A 262 14.34 -0.61 -2.14
CA VAL A 262 13.91 -1.99 -2.47
C VAL A 262 13.17 -2.64 -1.30
N GLN A 263 13.50 -2.25 -0.07
CA GLN A 263 13.03 -2.86 1.17
C GLN A 263 12.54 -1.80 2.18
N GLY A 264 11.97 -0.70 1.69
CA GLY A 264 11.47 0.39 2.54
C GLY A 264 10.33 0.00 3.48
N VAL A 265 9.68 -1.13 3.24
CA VAL A 265 8.63 -1.69 4.10
C VAL A 265 8.71 -3.21 4.08
N ARG A 266 8.33 -3.84 5.21
CA ARG A 266 8.21 -5.29 5.39
C ARG A 266 6.87 -5.63 6.01
N ARG A 267 6.36 -6.80 5.66
CA ARG A 267 5.24 -7.44 6.36
C ARG A 267 5.75 -8.74 6.95
N LEU A 268 5.94 -8.74 8.26
CA LEU A 268 6.55 -9.85 9.00
C LEU A 268 5.46 -10.78 9.53
N ASN A 269 5.58 -12.08 9.23
CA ASN A 269 4.69 -13.07 9.83
C ASN A 269 5.05 -13.29 11.31
N PRO A 270 4.24 -14.04 12.11
CA PRO A 270 4.53 -14.29 13.52
C PRO A 270 5.88 -14.98 13.82
N ARG A 271 6.60 -15.45 12.78
CA ARG A 271 7.97 -15.98 12.90
C ARG A 271 9.05 -14.95 12.61
N GLY A 272 8.66 -13.71 12.24
CA GLY A 272 9.59 -12.67 11.85
C GLY A 272 10.09 -12.76 10.39
N GLU A 273 9.49 -13.63 9.55
CA GLU A 273 9.84 -13.74 8.13
C GLU A 273 9.09 -12.71 7.31
N ASP A 274 9.78 -12.03 6.41
CA ASP A 274 9.17 -11.06 5.50
C ASP A 274 8.35 -11.77 4.42
N VAL A 275 7.05 -11.56 4.46
CA VAL A 275 6.07 -12.13 3.53
C VAL A 275 5.40 -11.06 2.67
N ILE A 276 5.98 -9.84 2.63
CA ILE A 276 5.41 -8.76 1.83
C ILE A 276 5.38 -9.15 0.36
N GLN A 277 4.23 -8.94 -0.26
CA GLN A 277 4.09 -9.15 -1.69
C GLN A 277 4.51 -7.86 -2.40
N LYS A 278 5.28 -8.01 -3.46
CA LYS A 278 5.67 -6.92 -4.35
C LYS A 278 4.77 -7.00 -5.57
N GLY A 279 4.06 -5.91 -5.86
CA GLY A 279 3.25 -5.80 -7.06
C GLY A 279 4.06 -6.02 -8.34
N GLU A 280 3.42 -5.98 -9.50
CA GLU A 280 4.11 -6.20 -10.79
C GLU A 280 5.28 -5.24 -11.03
N ASN A 281 5.22 -4.07 -10.43
CA ASN A 281 6.28 -3.05 -10.55
C ASN A 281 7.45 -3.26 -9.57
N GLU A 282 7.37 -4.26 -8.68
CA GLU A 282 8.37 -4.60 -7.66
C GLU A 282 8.82 -3.41 -6.78
N ASN A 283 8.04 -2.32 -6.75
CA ASN A 283 8.42 -1.07 -6.12
C ASN A 283 7.55 -0.75 -4.91
N LEU A 284 7.99 -1.19 -3.74
CA LEU A 284 7.46 -0.76 -2.44
C LEU A 284 8.33 0.35 -1.81
N GLY A 285 9.19 0.97 -2.57
CA GLY A 285 10.14 1.99 -2.12
C GLY A 285 9.65 3.43 -2.27
N GLY A 286 8.37 3.63 -2.58
CA GLY A 286 7.85 4.97 -2.86
C GLY A 286 8.44 5.56 -4.15
N ASP A 287 8.80 6.83 -4.12
CA ASP A 287 9.44 7.50 -5.25
C ASP A 287 10.93 7.16 -5.31
N ILE A 288 11.37 6.63 -6.45
CA ILE A 288 12.77 6.43 -6.77
C ILE A 288 13.15 7.41 -7.89
N VAL A 289 13.59 8.60 -7.53
CA VAL A 289 14.06 9.59 -8.50
C VAL A 289 15.58 9.51 -8.62
N THR A 290 16.05 8.98 -9.73
CA THR A 290 17.48 8.85 -10.04
C THR A 290 18.04 10.01 -10.88
N GLY A 291 17.28 11.07 -11.09
CA GLY A 291 17.63 12.18 -12.00
C GLY A 291 17.93 13.51 -11.33
N THR A 292 18.62 14.38 -12.07
CA THR A 292 19.16 15.68 -11.66
C THR A 292 18.10 16.81 -11.53
N TYR A 293 16.83 16.50 -11.79
CA TYR A 293 15.75 17.49 -11.77
C TYR A 293 14.88 17.31 -10.53
N GLY A 294 15.12 18.17 -9.54
CA GLY A 294 14.32 18.27 -8.34
C GLY A 294 15.15 18.42 -7.07
N THR A 295 14.53 18.96 -6.04
CA THR A 295 15.12 19.21 -4.72
C THR A 295 15.47 17.90 -3.97
N TYR A 296 14.91 16.77 -4.43
CA TYR A 296 15.00 15.46 -3.76
C TYR A 296 15.51 14.39 -4.72
N SER A 297 16.69 13.85 -4.44
CA SER A 297 17.27 12.70 -5.14
C SER A 297 17.22 11.46 -4.27
N GLY A 298 17.17 10.28 -4.91
CA GLY A 298 17.16 8.98 -4.24
C GLY A 298 15.74 8.53 -3.82
N ALA A 299 15.66 7.39 -3.14
CA ALA A 299 14.42 6.76 -2.71
C ALA A 299 13.67 7.58 -1.64
N SER A 300 12.40 7.26 -1.44
CA SER A 300 11.61 7.73 -0.30
C SER A 300 12.24 7.31 1.03
N GLU A 301 12.00 8.12 2.05
CA GLU A 301 12.44 7.85 3.42
C GLU A 301 11.20 7.66 4.29
N PHE A 302 10.79 6.41 4.45
CA PHE A 302 9.61 6.10 5.25
C PHE A 302 9.89 6.27 6.74
N THR A 303 9.04 7.04 7.40
CA THR A 303 9.13 7.27 8.86
C THR A 303 8.12 6.47 9.63
N ASP A 304 6.99 6.13 9.00
CA ASP A 304 5.92 5.42 9.67
C ASP A 304 5.05 4.63 8.69
N VAL A 305 4.28 3.69 9.23
CA VAL A 305 3.37 2.81 8.51
C VAL A 305 2.11 2.61 9.30
N VAL A 306 0.95 2.59 8.64
CA VAL A 306 -0.34 2.25 9.24
C VAL A 306 -1.07 1.19 8.42
N TYR A 307 -1.58 0.17 9.07
CA TYR A 307 -2.49 -0.82 8.50
C TYR A 307 -3.94 -0.32 8.63
N ARG A 308 -4.68 -0.36 7.52
CA ARG A 308 -6.01 0.26 7.42
C ARG A 308 -7.16 -0.75 7.26
N GLY A 309 -6.87 -2.03 7.46
CA GLY A 309 -7.84 -3.11 7.22
C GLY A 309 -7.84 -3.61 5.78
N HIS A 310 -8.43 -4.80 5.57
CA HIS A 310 -8.61 -5.45 4.27
C HIS A 310 -7.33 -5.53 3.41
N GLY A 311 -6.17 -5.59 4.08
CA GLY A 311 -4.86 -5.66 3.41
C GLY A 311 -4.36 -4.32 2.85
N ILE A 312 -5.04 -3.21 3.13
CA ILE A 312 -4.60 -1.86 2.75
C ILE A 312 -3.67 -1.32 3.83
N TYR A 313 -2.55 -0.76 3.42
CA TYR A 313 -1.61 -0.08 4.32
C TYR A 313 -1.04 1.18 3.68
N SER A 314 -0.72 2.17 4.51
CA SER A 314 -0.17 3.45 4.06
C SER A 314 1.20 3.71 4.68
N LEU A 315 2.11 4.29 3.90
CA LEU A 315 3.47 4.61 4.27
C LEU A 315 3.68 6.12 4.20
N LEU A 316 4.29 6.69 5.22
CA LEU A 316 4.61 8.12 5.32
C LEU A 316 6.06 8.38 4.91
N ASP A 317 6.25 9.09 3.80
CA ASP A 317 7.58 9.55 3.32
C ASP A 317 7.88 10.95 3.84
N ARG A 318 8.84 11.07 4.76
CA ARG A 318 9.27 12.37 5.30
C ARG A 318 10.05 13.20 4.29
N LYS A 319 10.74 12.56 3.34
CA LYS A 319 11.64 13.24 2.41
C LYS A 319 10.91 14.13 1.40
N ARG A 320 9.71 13.67 0.96
CA ARG A 320 8.87 14.38 0.01
C ARG A 320 7.52 14.78 0.58
N GLY A 321 7.22 14.40 1.83
CA GLY A 321 5.91 14.60 2.45
C GLY A 321 4.81 13.85 1.71
N ARG A 322 5.09 12.65 1.21
CA ARG A 322 4.13 11.83 0.47
C ARG A 322 3.57 10.71 1.32
N ILE A 323 2.33 10.35 1.05
CA ILE A 323 1.69 9.17 1.61
C ILE A 323 1.43 8.20 0.45
N PHE A 324 2.05 7.04 0.53
CA PHE A 324 1.90 5.94 -0.42
C PHE A 324 0.98 4.90 0.15
N THR A 325 -0.10 4.56 -0.55
CA THR A 325 -1.03 3.52 -0.10
C THR A 325 -0.98 2.32 -1.04
N TYR A 326 -0.86 1.14 -0.45
CA TYR A 326 -0.74 -0.13 -1.15
C TYR A 326 -1.80 -1.13 -0.68
N ASP A 327 -2.10 -2.11 -1.54
CA ASP A 327 -2.85 -3.31 -1.17
C ASP A 327 -1.93 -4.45 -0.71
N LYS A 328 -2.50 -5.55 -0.22
CA LYS A 328 -1.74 -6.73 0.24
C LYS A 328 -0.91 -7.42 -0.85
N GLU A 329 -1.25 -7.19 -2.13
CA GLU A 329 -0.51 -7.73 -3.27
C GLU A 329 0.69 -6.82 -3.64
N GLY A 330 0.83 -5.67 -2.97
CA GLY A 330 1.88 -4.67 -3.21
C GLY A 330 1.60 -3.78 -4.41
N ASN A 331 0.34 -3.66 -4.84
CA ASN A 331 -0.04 -2.70 -5.86
C ASN A 331 -0.22 -1.32 -5.22
N LEU A 332 0.40 -0.31 -5.83
CA LEU A 332 0.22 1.08 -5.43
C LEU A 332 -1.17 1.55 -5.81
N LEU A 333 -1.99 1.93 -4.83
CA LEU A 333 -3.35 2.39 -5.01
C LEU A 333 -3.40 3.86 -5.41
N TYR A 334 -2.77 4.72 -4.62
CA TYR A 334 -2.71 6.18 -4.83
C TYR A 334 -1.60 6.81 -3.99
N ILE A 335 -1.26 8.04 -4.38
CA ILE A 335 -0.26 8.89 -3.71
C ILE A 335 -0.89 10.26 -3.48
N PHE A 336 -0.66 10.85 -2.31
CA PHE A 336 -1.08 12.21 -1.97
C PHE A 336 -0.14 12.84 -0.94
N GLY A 337 -0.35 14.12 -0.62
CA GLY A 337 0.50 14.87 0.30
C GLY A 337 1.67 15.57 -0.41
N GLY A 338 2.35 16.47 0.30
CA GLY A 338 3.50 17.22 -0.17
C GLY A 338 4.17 18.02 0.94
N LEU A 339 5.45 18.36 0.77
CA LEU A 339 6.11 19.30 1.66
C LEU A 339 5.73 20.74 1.29
N GLY A 340 5.58 21.59 2.29
CA GLY A 340 5.26 23.00 2.09
C GLY A 340 4.74 23.69 3.35
N SER A 341 4.25 24.90 3.18
CA SER A 341 3.66 25.70 4.26
C SER A 341 2.15 25.92 4.11
N GLN A 342 1.56 25.41 3.04
CA GLN A 342 0.13 25.52 2.78
C GLN A 342 -0.67 24.49 3.58
N GLU A 343 -1.96 24.66 3.71
CA GLU A 343 -2.83 23.67 4.35
C GLU A 343 -2.75 22.34 3.59
N GLY A 344 -2.63 21.23 4.34
CA GLY A 344 -2.47 19.89 3.77
C GLY A 344 -1.06 19.55 3.32
N THR A 345 -0.07 20.43 3.58
CA THR A 345 1.35 20.12 3.36
C THR A 345 2.09 19.95 4.67
N PHE A 346 3.19 19.20 4.64
CA PHE A 346 4.01 18.88 5.78
C PHE A 346 5.31 19.69 5.82
N ASN A 347 5.89 19.81 7.00
CA ASN A 347 7.29 20.22 7.18
C ASN A 347 8.13 19.04 7.68
N THR A 348 7.74 18.45 8.79
CA THR A 348 8.43 17.29 9.41
C THR A 348 7.40 16.25 9.83
N PRO A 349 6.85 15.49 8.88
CA PRO A 349 5.87 14.45 9.18
C PRO A 349 6.57 13.27 9.88
N VAL A 350 6.03 12.83 11.02
CA VAL A 350 6.66 11.84 11.90
C VAL A 350 5.82 10.60 12.17
N ALA A 351 4.48 10.71 12.13
CA ALA A 351 3.60 9.57 12.37
C ALA A 351 2.33 9.68 11.53
N ILE A 352 1.77 8.54 11.16
CA ILE A 352 0.54 8.40 10.37
C ILE A 352 -0.39 7.40 11.03
N GLU A 353 -1.70 7.76 11.07
CA GLU A 353 -2.75 6.87 11.54
C GLU A 353 -4.03 7.04 10.72
N SER A 354 -4.99 6.15 10.94
CA SER A 354 -6.30 6.22 10.30
C SER A 354 -7.43 6.19 11.31
N ILE A 355 -8.45 7.01 11.08
CA ILE A 355 -9.68 7.03 11.87
C ILE A 355 -10.86 6.86 10.91
N GLY A 356 -11.43 5.66 10.84
CA GLY A 356 -12.44 5.34 9.84
C GLY A 356 -11.91 5.55 8.42
N ASP A 357 -12.54 6.44 7.67
CA ASP A 357 -12.16 6.82 6.30
C ASP A 357 -11.12 7.95 6.22
N ARG A 358 -10.77 8.56 7.37
CA ARG A 358 -9.81 9.68 7.44
C ARG A 358 -8.39 9.18 7.69
N ILE A 359 -7.42 9.85 7.09
CA ILE A 359 -6.00 9.71 7.41
C ILE A 359 -5.56 10.93 8.20
N ILE A 360 -4.79 10.70 9.24
CA ILE A 360 -4.21 11.73 10.10
C ILE A 360 -2.70 11.60 10.12
N VAL A 361 -2.01 12.73 10.06
CA VAL A 361 -0.54 12.78 10.06
C VAL A 361 -0.07 13.79 11.10
N LEU A 362 0.82 13.36 11.97
CA LEU A 362 1.47 14.23 12.95
C LEU A 362 2.69 14.90 12.34
N ASP A 363 2.72 16.22 12.44
CA ASP A 363 3.88 17.01 12.00
C ASP A 363 4.58 17.62 13.22
N ALA A 364 5.82 17.22 13.45
CA ALA A 364 6.59 17.63 14.62
C ALA A 364 6.97 19.12 14.60
N TYR A 365 7.26 19.67 13.40
CA TYR A 365 7.62 21.09 13.26
C TYR A 365 6.43 22.01 13.50
N TYR A 366 5.27 21.65 12.93
CA TYR A 366 4.05 22.46 13.13
C TYR A 366 3.40 22.21 14.49
N GLY A 367 3.78 21.16 15.21
CA GLY A 367 3.10 20.76 16.45
C GLY A 367 1.61 20.54 16.20
N ALA A 368 1.27 19.82 15.12
CA ALA A 368 -0.11 19.70 14.65
C ALA A 368 -0.40 18.33 14.03
N ILE A 369 -1.65 17.91 14.14
CA ILE A 369 -2.20 16.76 13.42
C ILE A 369 -2.91 17.30 12.18
N LEU A 370 -2.42 16.95 10.99
CA LEU A 370 -3.07 17.25 9.72
C LEU A 370 -4.08 16.17 9.40
N LYS A 371 -5.26 16.57 8.96
CA LYS A 371 -6.39 15.67 8.66
C LYS A 371 -6.62 15.62 7.15
N PHE A 372 -6.83 14.41 6.63
CA PHE A 372 -7.16 14.18 5.23
C PHE A 372 -8.47 13.40 5.14
N GLY A 373 -9.41 13.95 4.39
CA GLY A 373 -10.69 13.33 4.11
C GLY A 373 -10.64 12.52 2.81
N GLU A 374 -11.29 11.38 2.83
CA GLU A 374 -11.42 10.53 1.65
C GLU A 374 -12.31 11.18 0.59
N THR A 375 -11.91 11.10 -0.67
CA THR A 375 -12.75 11.52 -1.81
C THR A 375 -13.56 10.34 -2.34
N ARG A 376 -14.51 10.61 -3.23
CA ARG A 376 -15.22 9.53 -3.93
C ARG A 376 -14.27 8.62 -4.71
N TYR A 377 -13.19 9.16 -5.29
CA TYR A 377 -12.20 8.37 -6.02
C TYR A 377 -11.43 7.43 -5.07
N GLY A 378 -11.00 7.94 -3.92
CA GLY A 378 -10.34 7.14 -2.88
C GLY A 378 -11.24 6.05 -2.32
N SER A 379 -12.47 6.41 -1.94
CA SER A 379 -13.47 5.47 -1.42
C SER A 379 -13.76 4.32 -2.39
N LEU A 380 -13.96 4.60 -3.68
CA LEU A 380 -14.22 3.57 -4.68
C LEU A 380 -13.05 2.58 -4.81
N ILE A 381 -11.81 3.06 -4.74
CA ILE A 381 -10.61 2.21 -4.79
C ILE A 381 -10.53 1.35 -3.52
N ASN A 382 -10.68 1.96 -2.34
CA ASN A 382 -10.61 1.25 -1.07
C ASN A 382 -11.72 0.22 -0.94
N ASP A 383 -12.97 0.56 -1.32
CA ASP A 383 -14.10 -0.36 -1.35
C ASP A 383 -13.85 -1.55 -2.29
N ALA A 384 -13.31 -1.28 -3.49
CA ALA A 384 -13.04 -2.34 -4.47
C ALA A 384 -11.96 -3.32 -3.97
N VAL A 385 -10.92 -2.79 -3.30
CA VAL A 385 -9.86 -3.61 -2.68
C VAL A 385 -10.41 -4.40 -1.51
N ALA A 386 -11.22 -3.78 -0.64
CA ALA A 386 -11.84 -4.44 0.50
C ALA A 386 -12.80 -5.57 0.06
N LEU A 387 -13.69 -5.31 -0.89
CA LEU A 387 -14.60 -6.31 -1.46
C LEU A 387 -13.85 -7.51 -2.05
N ARG A 388 -12.77 -7.23 -2.78
CA ARG A 388 -11.91 -8.30 -3.29
C ARG A 388 -11.20 -9.08 -2.17
N TYR A 389 -10.74 -8.40 -1.12
CA TYR A 389 -10.14 -9.03 0.04
C TYR A 389 -11.10 -10.00 0.72
N ASP A 390 -12.37 -9.60 0.83
CA ASP A 390 -13.46 -10.38 1.43
C ASP A 390 -14.05 -11.45 0.48
N GLY A 391 -13.60 -11.47 -0.79
CA GLY A 391 -13.98 -12.46 -1.80
C GLY A 391 -15.23 -12.09 -2.61
N ASP A 392 -15.76 -10.88 -2.49
CA ASP A 392 -16.89 -10.40 -3.31
C ASP A 392 -16.40 -9.75 -4.62
N GLU A 393 -15.95 -10.61 -5.53
CA GLU A 393 -15.41 -10.18 -6.83
C GLU A 393 -16.47 -9.44 -7.69
N THR A 394 -17.75 -9.75 -7.52
CA THR A 394 -18.82 -9.14 -8.34
C THR A 394 -19.01 -7.67 -7.98
N GLN A 395 -19.17 -7.37 -6.70
CA GLN A 395 -19.29 -5.98 -6.25
C GLN A 395 -17.99 -5.20 -6.47
N ALA A 396 -16.83 -5.86 -6.36
CA ALA A 396 -15.55 -5.23 -6.66
C ALA A 396 -15.46 -4.76 -8.12
N ILE A 397 -16.01 -5.52 -9.10
CA ILE A 397 -16.08 -5.09 -10.50
C ILE A 397 -16.86 -3.79 -10.62
N ASP A 398 -18.02 -3.67 -9.98
CA ASP A 398 -18.88 -2.48 -10.06
C ASP A 398 -18.12 -1.25 -9.54
N LYS A 399 -17.41 -1.39 -8.41
CA LYS A 399 -16.58 -0.31 -7.85
C LYS A 399 -15.44 0.08 -8.79
N TRP A 400 -14.71 -0.88 -9.36
CA TRP A 400 -13.67 -0.59 -10.34
C TRP A 400 -14.20 0.09 -11.61
N GLN A 401 -15.40 -0.27 -12.07
CA GLN A 401 -16.04 0.41 -13.20
C GLN A 401 -16.38 1.87 -12.87
N GLU A 402 -16.79 2.17 -11.63
CA GLU A 402 -16.97 3.56 -11.17
C GLU A 402 -15.64 4.32 -11.12
N VAL A 403 -14.54 3.67 -10.70
CA VAL A 403 -13.19 4.26 -10.77
C VAL A 403 -12.84 4.64 -12.21
N LEU A 404 -13.11 3.75 -13.20
CA LEU A 404 -12.83 4.02 -14.60
C LEU A 404 -13.68 5.18 -15.19
N LYS A 405 -14.85 5.50 -14.61
CA LYS A 405 -15.60 6.70 -15.00
C LYS A 405 -14.94 8.01 -14.53
N LEU A 406 -14.14 7.95 -13.45
CA LEU A 406 -13.41 9.10 -12.90
C LEU A 406 -12.00 9.21 -13.47
N ASN A 407 -11.41 8.08 -13.82
CA ASN A 407 -10.06 7.97 -14.40
C ASN A 407 -10.04 6.81 -15.39
N GLU A 408 -10.30 7.12 -16.66
CA GLU A 408 -10.49 6.15 -17.74
C GLU A 408 -9.26 5.27 -17.97
N ASP A 409 -8.06 5.83 -17.81
CA ASP A 409 -6.78 5.15 -18.05
C ASP A 409 -6.22 4.44 -16.80
N ASN A 410 -7.02 4.21 -15.76
CA ASN A 410 -6.56 3.56 -14.55
C ASN A 410 -6.22 2.08 -14.79
N GLU A 411 -4.93 1.77 -14.90
CA GLU A 411 -4.41 0.41 -15.15
C GLU A 411 -4.77 -0.55 -14.00
N LEU A 412 -4.77 -0.06 -12.75
CA LEU A 412 -5.11 -0.86 -11.58
C LEU A 412 -6.58 -1.30 -11.60
N ALA A 413 -7.51 -0.40 -11.93
CA ALA A 413 -8.93 -0.72 -12.05
C ALA A 413 -9.17 -1.76 -13.15
N ASN A 414 -8.55 -1.60 -14.32
CA ASN A 414 -8.60 -2.59 -15.40
C ASN A 414 -8.04 -3.95 -14.94
N THR A 415 -6.92 -3.94 -14.19
CA THR A 415 -6.33 -5.16 -13.64
C THR A 415 -7.26 -5.82 -12.62
N GLY A 416 -7.89 -5.04 -11.72
CA GLY A 416 -8.86 -5.53 -10.74
C GLY A 416 -10.06 -6.22 -11.41
N ILE A 417 -10.69 -5.58 -12.39
CA ILE A 417 -11.78 -6.16 -13.18
C ILE A 417 -11.32 -7.45 -13.88
N GLY A 418 -10.13 -7.42 -14.49
CA GLY A 418 -9.60 -8.57 -15.19
C GLY A 418 -9.32 -9.77 -14.27
N LYS A 419 -8.85 -9.53 -13.04
CA LYS A 419 -8.65 -10.57 -12.02
C LYS A 419 -9.99 -11.15 -11.55
N ALA A 420 -10.99 -10.32 -11.35
CA ALA A 420 -12.34 -10.76 -10.97
C ALA A 420 -12.96 -11.67 -12.04
N TYR A 421 -12.91 -11.28 -13.34
CA TYR A 421 -13.34 -12.15 -14.43
C TYR A 421 -12.55 -13.47 -14.51
N LEU A 422 -11.24 -13.41 -14.23
CA LEU A 422 -10.39 -14.62 -14.18
C LEU A 422 -10.82 -15.58 -13.08
N THR A 423 -11.21 -15.06 -11.92
CA THR A 423 -11.74 -15.82 -10.78
C THR A 423 -13.12 -16.41 -11.12
N ALA A 424 -13.98 -15.63 -11.79
CA ALA A 424 -15.29 -16.08 -12.28
C ALA A 424 -15.22 -17.11 -13.43
N GLY A 425 -14.03 -17.33 -14.02
CA GLY A 425 -13.85 -18.26 -15.13
C GLY A 425 -14.11 -17.67 -16.50
N ASP A 426 -14.52 -16.39 -16.62
CA ASP A 426 -14.61 -15.72 -17.92
C ASP A 426 -13.24 -15.27 -18.40
N ASN A 427 -12.48 -16.25 -18.89
CA ASN A 427 -11.09 -16.03 -19.31
C ASN A 427 -10.99 -15.10 -20.53
N LYS A 428 -12.02 -14.99 -21.35
CA LYS A 428 -12.04 -14.11 -22.52
C LYS A 428 -12.17 -12.63 -22.13
N GLU A 429 -13.13 -12.30 -21.26
CA GLU A 429 -13.26 -10.92 -20.74
C GLU A 429 -12.09 -10.57 -19.82
N ALA A 430 -11.60 -11.52 -19.01
CA ALA A 430 -10.39 -11.34 -18.22
C ALA A 430 -9.20 -10.87 -19.07
N MET A 431 -8.94 -11.51 -20.21
CA MET A 431 -7.88 -11.12 -21.13
C MET A 431 -8.00 -9.69 -21.64
N LYS A 432 -9.23 -9.25 -21.94
CA LYS A 432 -9.48 -7.89 -22.44
C LYS A 432 -9.06 -6.83 -21.40
N TYR A 433 -9.57 -6.97 -20.17
CA TYR A 433 -9.26 -6.03 -19.10
C TYR A 433 -7.81 -6.12 -18.63
N LEU A 434 -7.24 -7.32 -18.51
CA LEU A 434 -5.82 -7.50 -18.14
C LEU A 434 -4.86 -6.94 -19.20
N LYS A 435 -5.27 -6.90 -20.46
CA LYS A 435 -4.52 -6.22 -21.51
C LYS A 435 -4.57 -4.70 -21.35
N LEU A 436 -5.73 -4.12 -21.00
CA LEU A 436 -5.88 -2.68 -20.72
C LEU A 436 -5.11 -2.29 -19.44
N GLY A 437 -5.16 -3.11 -18.41
CA GLY A 437 -4.39 -2.94 -17.19
C GLY A 437 -2.90 -3.31 -17.30
N MET A 438 -2.39 -3.58 -18.51
CA MET A 438 -1.01 -3.92 -18.82
C MET A 438 -0.41 -5.06 -17.97
N ASN A 439 -1.26 -5.88 -17.37
CA ASN A 439 -0.90 -6.96 -16.46
C ASN A 439 -0.54 -8.25 -17.23
N ARG A 440 0.73 -8.42 -17.54
CA ARG A 440 1.25 -9.56 -18.35
C ARG A 440 1.11 -10.90 -17.65
N LYS A 441 1.32 -10.93 -16.35
CA LYS A 441 1.28 -12.16 -15.54
C LYS A 441 -0.11 -12.80 -15.61
N TYR A 442 -1.13 -12.05 -15.20
CA TYR A 442 -2.50 -12.54 -15.17
C TYR A 442 -3.09 -12.70 -16.57
N TYR A 443 -2.71 -11.85 -17.54
CA TYR A 443 -3.06 -12.05 -18.93
C TYR A 443 -2.60 -13.40 -19.47
N SER A 444 -1.35 -13.80 -19.18
CA SER A 444 -0.82 -15.09 -19.60
C SER A 444 -1.58 -16.26 -18.97
N ILE A 445 -2.03 -16.14 -17.73
CA ILE A 445 -2.86 -17.15 -17.06
C ILE A 445 -4.22 -17.24 -17.73
N ALA A 446 -4.89 -16.10 -17.96
CA ALA A 446 -6.19 -16.04 -18.64
C ALA A 446 -6.11 -16.63 -20.06
N TRP A 447 -5.07 -16.24 -20.82
CA TRP A 447 -4.83 -16.77 -22.16
C TRP A 447 -4.62 -18.29 -22.17
N LYS A 448 -3.83 -18.82 -21.22
CA LYS A 448 -3.61 -20.28 -21.11
C LYS A 448 -4.92 -21.03 -20.83
N ARG A 449 -5.76 -20.49 -19.92
CA ARG A 449 -7.07 -21.07 -19.57
C ARG A 449 -8.00 -21.01 -20.78
N TYR A 450 -8.17 -19.84 -21.40
CA TYR A 450 -9.02 -19.64 -22.58
C TYR A 450 -8.60 -20.53 -23.76
N ARG A 451 -7.30 -20.61 -24.06
CA ARG A 451 -6.78 -21.53 -25.09
C ARG A 451 -7.19 -22.98 -24.79
N ASN A 452 -7.07 -23.43 -23.54
CA ASN A 452 -7.44 -24.79 -23.18
C ASN A 452 -8.94 -25.04 -23.33
N GLU A 453 -9.79 -24.09 -22.99
CA GLU A 453 -11.24 -24.14 -23.22
C GLU A 453 -11.55 -24.34 -24.72
N VAL A 454 -11.02 -23.44 -25.55
CA VAL A 454 -11.22 -23.50 -27.00
C VAL A 454 -10.71 -24.80 -27.59
N LEU A 455 -9.56 -25.30 -27.13
CA LEU A 455 -9.04 -26.60 -27.58
C LEU A 455 -9.93 -27.76 -27.13
N THR A 456 -10.44 -27.75 -25.91
CA THR A 456 -11.32 -28.79 -25.38
C THR A 456 -12.64 -28.83 -26.16
N ASP A 457 -13.24 -27.68 -26.38
CA ASP A 457 -14.53 -27.56 -27.07
C ASP A 457 -14.41 -27.91 -28.56
N SER A 458 -13.30 -27.58 -29.20
CA SER A 458 -13.10 -27.84 -30.63
C SER A 458 -12.46 -29.21 -30.90
N LEU A 459 -11.91 -29.90 -29.91
CA LEU A 459 -11.15 -31.14 -30.11
C LEU A 459 -11.99 -32.23 -30.80
N GLY A 460 -13.24 -32.38 -30.38
CA GLY A 460 -14.16 -33.34 -30.95
C GLY A 460 -14.45 -33.08 -32.47
N ALA A 461 -14.67 -31.82 -32.83
CA ALA A 461 -14.92 -31.41 -34.20
C ALA A 461 -13.66 -31.57 -35.08
N VAL A 462 -12.51 -31.15 -34.55
CA VAL A 462 -11.20 -31.28 -35.25
C VAL A 462 -10.87 -32.74 -35.46
N MET A 463 -10.99 -33.59 -34.45
CA MET A 463 -10.73 -35.02 -34.55
C MET A 463 -11.67 -35.70 -35.54
N SER A 464 -12.97 -35.38 -35.50
CA SER A 464 -13.95 -35.88 -36.46
C SER A 464 -13.60 -35.48 -37.89
N THR A 465 -13.22 -34.23 -38.11
CA THR A 465 -12.78 -33.71 -39.41
C THR A 465 -11.54 -34.45 -39.92
N VAL A 466 -10.55 -34.66 -39.06
CA VAL A 466 -9.32 -35.40 -39.40
C VAL A 466 -9.65 -36.86 -39.76
N ILE A 467 -10.51 -37.52 -38.99
CA ILE A 467 -10.94 -38.90 -39.30
C ILE A 467 -11.67 -38.96 -40.63
N VAL A 468 -12.59 -38.03 -40.90
CA VAL A 468 -13.26 -37.96 -42.20
C VAL A 468 -12.28 -37.77 -43.35
N LEU A 469 -11.33 -36.87 -43.21
CA LEU A 469 -10.27 -36.65 -44.21
C LEU A 469 -9.42 -37.91 -44.46
N ILE A 470 -9.03 -38.64 -43.41
CA ILE A 470 -8.32 -39.89 -43.51
C ILE A 470 -9.16 -40.93 -44.25
N VAL A 471 -10.45 -41.09 -43.90
CA VAL A 471 -11.38 -42.00 -44.56
C VAL A 471 -11.50 -41.66 -46.03
N VAL A 472 -11.69 -40.38 -46.37
CA VAL A 472 -11.79 -39.89 -47.77
C VAL A 472 -10.49 -40.21 -48.54
N LEU A 473 -9.31 -39.96 -47.94
CA LEU A 473 -8.03 -40.28 -48.55
C LEU A 473 -7.85 -41.77 -48.79
N VAL A 474 -8.22 -42.62 -47.83
CA VAL A 474 -8.17 -44.09 -47.99
C VAL A 474 -9.11 -44.57 -49.10
N VAL A 475 -10.36 -44.07 -49.10
CA VAL A 475 -11.33 -44.39 -50.16
C VAL A 475 -10.84 -43.90 -51.50
N TYR A 476 -10.35 -42.69 -51.63
CA TYR A 476 -9.74 -42.15 -52.84
C TYR A 476 -8.58 -42.99 -53.35
N ASN A 477 -7.66 -43.36 -52.48
CA ASN A 477 -6.55 -44.20 -52.84
C ASN A 477 -6.98 -45.60 -53.28
N LYS A 478 -7.96 -46.22 -52.61
CA LYS A 478 -8.42 -47.56 -52.92
C LYS A 478 -9.22 -47.60 -54.24
N PHE A 479 -10.13 -46.65 -54.47
CA PHE A 479 -10.99 -46.68 -55.66
C PHE A 479 -10.38 -45.97 -56.87
N PHE A 480 -9.74 -44.84 -56.70
CA PHE A 480 -9.20 -44.04 -57.83
C PHE A 480 -7.82 -44.53 -58.31
N LYS A 481 -6.91 -44.87 -57.43
CA LYS A 481 -5.61 -45.41 -57.82
C LYS A 481 -5.75 -46.77 -58.52
N GLU A 482 -6.67 -47.61 -58.06
CA GLU A 482 -6.95 -48.85 -58.73
C GLU A 482 -7.62 -48.64 -60.10
N LYS A 483 -8.59 -47.74 -60.22
CA LYS A 483 -9.20 -47.39 -61.52
C LYS A 483 -8.16 -46.78 -62.46
N LEU A 484 -7.30 -45.94 -62.01
CA LEU A 484 -6.20 -45.38 -62.83
C LEU A 484 -5.15 -46.41 -63.20
N LYS A 485 -4.81 -47.33 -62.31
CA LYS A 485 -3.93 -48.48 -62.65
C LYS A 485 -4.60 -49.39 -63.69
N LYS A 486 -5.88 -49.73 -63.56
CA LYS A 486 -6.64 -50.50 -64.55
C LYS A 486 -6.73 -49.76 -65.89
N LYS A 487 -7.01 -48.46 -65.91
CA LYS A 487 -7.08 -47.64 -67.12
C LYS A 487 -5.72 -47.51 -67.79
N ARG A 488 -4.61 -47.40 -67.06
CA ARG A 488 -3.26 -47.41 -67.62
C ARG A 488 -2.82 -48.76 -68.10
N ALA A 489 -3.25 -49.86 -67.45
CA ALA A 489 -2.99 -51.23 -67.91
C ALA A 489 -3.76 -51.53 -69.19
N LEU A 490 -5.05 -51.10 -69.27
CA LEU A 490 -5.84 -51.21 -70.49
C LEU A 490 -5.22 -50.39 -71.67
N LYS A 491 -4.81 -49.14 -71.43
CA LYS A 491 -4.13 -48.34 -72.45
C LYS A 491 -2.78 -48.96 -72.93
N ARG A 492 -2.06 -49.62 -72.02
CA ARG A 492 -0.81 -50.34 -72.40
C ARG A 492 -1.15 -51.62 -73.14
N ALA A 493 -2.20 -52.34 -72.84
CA ALA A 493 -2.66 -53.51 -73.55
C ALA A 493 -3.14 -53.17 -74.99
N ASN A 494 -3.97 -52.10 -75.13
CA ASN A 494 -4.45 -51.64 -76.45
C ASN A 494 -3.36 -50.97 -77.34
N GLY A 495 -2.26 -50.47 -76.76
CA GLY A 495 -1.14 -49.87 -77.50
C GLY A 495 -0.09 -50.85 -78.02
N LYS A 496 -0.21 -52.16 -77.65
CA LYS A 496 0.69 -53.21 -78.18
C LYS A 496 0.02 -54.04 -79.28
N GLY A 497 -1.23 -53.74 -79.68
CA GLY A 497 -1.96 -54.46 -80.71
C GLY A 497 -1.99 -53.76 -82.10
N GLY A 498 -1.14 -52.81 -82.34
CA GLY A 498 -1.08 -52.05 -83.59
C GLY A 498 0.31 -52.00 -84.24
N LEU A 499 0.94 -53.13 -84.34
CA LEU A 499 2.13 -53.37 -85.22
C LEU A 499 2.28 -54.87 -85.51
N ALA A 500 1.46 -55.36 -86.45
CA ALA A 500 1.67 -56.53 -87.20
C ALA A 500 1.10 -56.31 -88.57
#